data_16aafe438ce10660591b2e0371955109
#
_entry.id   16aafe438ce10660591b2e0371955109
#
_cell.length_a   1.000
_cell.length_b   1.000
_cell.length_c   1.000
_cell.angle_alpha   90.00
_cell.angle_beta   90.00
_cell.angle_gamma   90.00
#
_symmetry.space_group_name_H-M   'P 1'
#
loop_
_entity.id
_entity.type
_entity.pdbx_description
1 polymer ?
#
loop_
_entity_poly.entity_id
_entity_poly.type
_entity_poly.pdbx_seq_one_letter_code
_entity_poly.pdbx_strand_id
1 'polypeptide(L)'
;MEKISICLLASGNLGLIALKHLYSKQEVTIVCVFTNKNSSEILDFCNVKNIPCFSGNPRNESTTDFVSNIQRPDILLSVNYLFIIEEDLIKFPKDYAINIHGSLLPRYRGRTPHVWSIINGENKTGITAHLITQKCDEGDIILQKIIPITKNDTGGSILRKYNSIYPELIDELFELIKKHEIKLIPQDETKATYFEKRTPEDGHIDWNWQKERIYNWVRAMAPPEYPGAFSFYNGKKIIFSKIEFSDEGFYALEANGTVKKENGDVLFVKTPNGVVKAFTTDNRQQTTDNRQQTTDNRQQTTDNRQQTILL
;
A
#
# COMPACT_ATOMS: atom_id res chain seq x y z
N MET A 1 7.33 17.80 -30.55
CA MET A 1 6.33 17.85 -29.47
C MET A 1 7.03 18.29 -28.20
N GLU A 2 6.46 19.22 -27.47
CA GLU A 2 6.99 19.68 -26.19
C GLU A 2 6.89 18.53 -25.18
N LYS A 3 7.95 18.27 -24.43
CA LYS A 3 7.98 17.18 -23.45
C LYS A 3 7.37 17.67 -22.14
N ILE A 4 6.57 16.81 -21.51
CA ILE A 4 6.04 17.09 -20.17
C ILE A 4 7.13 16.80 -19.15
N SER A 5 7.49 17.79 -18.35
CA SER A 5 8.47 17.66 -17.28
C SER A 5 7.80 17.26 -15.96
N ILE A 6 8.39 16.27 -15.26
CA ILE A 6 7.76 15.63 -14.09
C ILE A 6 8.72 15.61 -12.90
N CYS A 7 8.22 16.02 -11.73
CA CYS A 7 8.75 15.61 -10.45
C CYS A 7 7.97 14.37 -9.96
N LEU A 8 8.64 13.24 -9.75
CA LEU A 8 8.01 12.00 -9.29
C LEU A 8 8.28 11.78 -7.81
N LEU A 9 7.22 11.62 -7.01
CA LEU A 9 7.29 11.18 -5.62
C LEU A 9 6.90 9.71 -5.58
N ALA A 10 7.82 8.80 -5.23
CA ALA A 10 7.63 7.37 -5.40
C ALA A 10 8.27 6.56 -4.27
N SER A 11 7.65 5.44 -3.88
CA SER A 11 8.21 4.51 -2.89
C SER A 11 7.88 3.05 -3.23
N GLY A 12 8.82 2.16 -2.90
CA GLY A 12 8.66 0.72 -3.07
C GLY A 12 8.44 0.26 -4.51
N ASN A 13 8.01 -0.99 -4.68
CA ASN A 13 7.90 -1.62 -6.00
C ASN A 13 6.94 -0.90 -6.95
N LEU A 14 5.77 -0.47 -6.46
CA LEU A 14 4.78 0.24 -7.30
C LEU A 14 5.33 1.59 -7.78
N GLY A 15 6.05 2.32 -6.91
CA GLY A 15 6.75 3.55 -7.28
C GLY A 15 7.85 3.30 -8.33
N LEU A 16 8.59 2.19 -8.21
CA LEU A 16 9.59 1.79 -9.20
C LEU A 16 8.97 1.47 -10.56
N ILE A 17 7.83 0.77 -10.58
CA ILE A 17 7.09 0.48 -11.81
C ILE A 17 6.68 1.78 -12.50
N ALA A 18 6.11 2.75 -11.75
CA ALA A 18 5.75 4.05 -12.28
C ALA A 18 6.95 4.82 -12.82
N LEU A 19 8.08 4.82 -12.08
CA LEU A 19 9.32 5.46 -12.50
C LEU A 19 9.85 4.89 -13.83
N LYS A 20 9.95 3.56 -13.93
CA LYS A 20 10.41 2.88 -15.14
C LYS A 20 9.48 3.13 -16.33
N HIS A 21 8.16 3.08 -16.08
CA HIS A 21 7.15 3.35 -17.09
C HIS A 21 7.27 4.78 -17.65
N LEU A 22 7.31 5.79 -16.78
CA LEU A 22 7.48 7.19 -17.17
C LEU A 22 8.81 7.43 -17.89
N TYR A 23 9.91 6.83 -17.42
CA TYR A 23 11.22 6.96 -18.06
C TYR A 23 11.26 6.38 -19.47
N SER A 24 10.42 5.38 -19.78
CA SER A 24 10.33 4.78 -21.12
C SER A 24 9.61 5.65 -22.15
N LYS A 25 8.92 6.71 -21.73
CA LYS A 25 8.12 7.58 -22.60
C LYS A 25 8.99 8.68 -23.22
N GLN A 26 8.97 8.79 -24.53
CA GLN A 26 9.78 9.80 -25.25
C GLN A 26 9.29 11.23 -24.99
N GLU A 27 8.00 11.38 -24.70
CA GLU A 27 7.33 12.64 -24.43
C GLU A 27 7.41 13.10 -22.97
N VAL A 28 8.10 12.35 -22.10
CA VAL A 28 8.26 12.65 -20.68
C VAL A 28 9.72 12.96 -20.36
N THR A 29 9.93 13.93 -19.48
CA THR A 29 11.23 14.21 -18.87
C THR A 29 11.09 14.20 -17.35
N ILE A 30 11.72 13.24 -16.68
CA ILE A 30 11.76 13.20 -15.21
C ILE A 30 12.87 14.14 -14.75
N VAL A 31 12.50 15.26 -14.14
CA VAL A 31 13.45 16.28 -13.68
C VAL A 31 14.02 15.97 -12.31
N CYS A 32 13.23 15.31 -11.46
CA CYS A 32 13.71 14.79 -10.18
C CYS A 32 12.77 13.71 -9.62
N VAL A 33 13.29 12.97 -8.65
CA VAL A 33 12.55 11.95 -7.91
C VAL A 33 12.70 12.22 -6.41
N PHE A 34 11.60 12.07 -5.66
CA PHE A 34 11.61 12.01 -4.20
C PHE A 34 11.27 10.58 -3.77
N THR A 35 12.07 10.03 -2.86
CA THR A 35 11.83 8.67 -2.35
C THR A 35 12.22 8.54 -0.88
N ASN A 36 11.97 7.39 -0.26
CA ASN A 36 12.47 7.07 1.07
C ASN A 36 13.79 6.30 1.01
N LYS A 37 14.54 6.30 2.12
CA LYS A 37 15.86 5.64 2.24
C LYS A 37 15.80 4.11 2.02
N ASN A 38 14.64 3.48 2.16
CA ASN A 38 14.47 2.03 2.00
C ASN A 38 14.07 1.60 0.57
N SER A 39 13.87 2.54 -0.34
CA SER A 39 13.55 2.26 -1.75
C SER A 39 14.83 2.13 -2.60
N SER A 40 15.72 1.18 -2.26
CA SER A 40 17.04 1.01 -2.87
C SER A 40 16.97 0.91 -4.39
N GLU A 41 16.03 0.15 -4.94
CA GLU A 41 15.88 -0.01 -6.40
C GLU A 41 15.52 1.30 -7.13
N ILE A 42 14.77 2.22 -6.47
CA ILE A 42 14.51 3.56 -7.02
C ILE A 42 15.79 4.40 -6.99
N LEU A 43 16.52 4.35 -5.87
CA LEU A 43 17.79 5.06 -5.72
C LEU A 43 18.82 4.60 -6.75
N ASP A 44 18.98 3.29 -6.93
CA ASP A 44 19.88 2.69 -7.92
C ASP A 44 19.49 3.09 -9.34
N PHE A 45 18.19 3.06 -9.66
CA PHE A 45 17.70 3.48 -10.96
C PHE A 45 18.01 4.96 -11.24
N CYS A 46 17.75 5.83 -10.27
CA CYS A 46 18.04 7.26 -10.40
C CYS A 46 19.55 7.50 -10.59
N ASN A 47 20.39 6.81 -9.81
CA ASN A 47 21.85 6.92 -9.93
C ASN A 47 22.35 6.47 -11.33
N VAL A 48 21.91 5.29 -11.81
CA VAL A 48 22.30 4.76 -13.13
C VAL A 48 21.83 5.66 -14.28
N LYS A 49 20.69 6.32 -14.12
CA LYS A 49 20.09 7.20 -15.15
C LYS A 49 20.46 8.68 -14.98
N ASN A 50 21.29 9.02 -13.99
CA ASN A 50 21.65 10.39 -13.64
C ASN A 50 20.42 11.31 -13.41
N ILE A 51 19.38 10.77 -12.74
CA ILE A 51 18.19 11.54 -12.36
C ILE A 51 18.41 12.11 -10.94
N PRO A 52 18.30 13.43 -10.74
CA PRO A 52 18.37 14.04 -9.42
C PRO A 52 17.36 13.36 -8.47
N CYS A 53 17.82 12.89 -7.31
CA CYS A 53 16.99 12.14 -6.38
C CYS A 53 17.16 12.61 -4.94
N PHE A 54 16.06 13.03 -4.31
CA PHE A 54 16.00 13.34 -2.88
C PHE A 54 15.57 12.07 -2.12
N SER A 55 16.35 11.70 -1.10
CA SER A 55 16.10 10.50 -0.30
C SER A 55 15.91 10.86 1.17
N GLY A 56 14.68 10.76 1.66
CA GLY A 56 14.36 11.06 3.06
C GLY A 56 12.95 11.61 3.24
N ASN A 57 12.68 12.09 4.46
CA ASN A 57 11.40 12.75 4.76
C ASN A 57 11.52 14.25 4.46
N PRO A 58 10.81 14.80 3.47
CA PRO A 58 10.92 16.20 3.08
C PRO A 58 10.52 17.19 4.19
N ARG A 59 9.75 16.73 5.18
CA ARG A 59 9.35 17.56 6.35
C ARG A 59 10.45 17.72 7.38
N ASN A 60 11.32 16.71 7.53
CA ASN A 60 12.38 16.68 8.54
C ASN A 60 13.74 17.11 7.99
N GLU A 61 13.87 17.12 6.68
CA GLU A 61 15.10 17.46 5.96
C GLU A 61 14.78 18.63 5.02
N SER A 62 15.62 19.66 5.01
CA SER A 62 15.41 20.80 4.12
C SER A 62 15.50 20.34 2.66
N THR A 63 14.45 20.56 1.90
CA THR A 63 14.41 20.31 0.44
C THR A 63 14.71 21.54 -0.38
N THR A 64 14.85 22.72 0.27
CA THR A 64 15.01 24.03 -0.37
C THR A 64 16.20 24.03 -1.32
N ASP A 65 17.37 23.58 -0.86
CA ASP A 65 18.57 23.53 -1.69
C ASP A 65 18.43 22.53 -2.84
N PHE A 66 17.75 21.42 -2.60
CA PHE A 66 17.50 20.42 -3.66
C PHE A 66 16.60 20.98 -4.76
N VAL A 67 15.43 21.51 -4.40
CA VAL A 67 14.46 22.03 -5.38
C VAL A 67 14.93 23.33 -6.06
N SER A 68 15.76 24.15 -5.40
CA SER A 68 16.30 25.39 -6.00
C SER A 68 17.23 25.12 -7.20
N ASN A 69 17.82 23.92 -7.26
CA ASN A 69 18.69 23.48 -8.35
C ASN A 69 17.94 22.66 -9.41
N ILE A 70 16.64 22.45 -9.26
CA ILE A 70 15.82 21.66 -10.18
C ILE A 70 14.95 22.59 -11.02
N GLN A 71 14.92 22.35 -12.32
CA GLN A 71 13.97 23.02 -13.17
C GLN A 71 12.53 22.75 -12.67
N ARG A 72 11.72 23.81 -12.50
CA ARG A 72 10.33 23.69 -12.07
C ARG A 72 9.55 22.79 -13.04
N PRO A 73 9.02 21.64 -12.58
CA PRO A 73 8.32 20.70 -13.45
C PRO A 73 6.94 21.22 -13.85
N ASP A 74 6.39 20.69 -14.94
CA ASP A 74 5.00 20.94 -15.31
C ASP A 74 4.07 20.22 -14.31
N ILE A 75 4.44 18.98 -13.92
CA ILE A 75 3.61 18.14 -13.06
C ILE A 75 4.44 17.57 -11.90
N LEU A 76 3.84 17.51 -10.72
CA LEU A 76 4.26 16.65 -9.64
C LEU A 76 3.32 15.45 -9.59
N LEU A 77 3.87 14.23 -9.72
CA LEU A 77 3.11 12.99 -9.64
C LEU A 77 3.55 12.17 -8.43
N SER A 78 2.61 11.81 -7.57
CA SER A 78 2.85 10.96 -6.38
C SER A 78 2.29 9.56 -6.62
N VAL A 79 3.13 8.52 -6.41
CA VAL A 79 2.77 7.11 -6.55
C VAL A 79 3.31 6.33 -5.35
N ASN A 80 2.42 5.85 -4.49
CA ASN A 80 2.78 5.09 -3.29
C ASN A 80 3.83 5.78 -2.40
N TYR A 81 3.84 7.12 -2.37
CA TYR A 81 4.76 7.90 -1.57
C TYR A 81 4.39 7.84 -0.09
N LEU A 82 5.39 7.67 0.79
CA LEU A 82 5.14 7.35 2.19
C LEU A 82 5.00 8.57 3.11
N PHE A 83 5.46 9.74 2.65
CA PHE A 83 5.46 10.96 3.45
C PHE A 83 4.32 11.89 3.08
N ILE A 84 3.93 12.74 4.02
CA ILE A 84 2.99 13.83 3.76
C ILE A 84 3.68 14.86 2.86
N ILE A 85 2.97 15.30 1.83
CA ILE A 85 3.42 16.32 0.89
C ILE A 85 2.91 17.66 1.41
N GLU A 86 3.82 18.56 1.74
CA GLU A 86 3.49 19.88 2.27
C GLU A 86 3.31 20.93 1.17
N GLU A 87 2.85 22.10 1.54
CA GLU A 87 2.38 23.13 0.63
C GLU A 87 3.46 23.62 -0.36
N ASP A 88 4.72 23.66 0.07
CA ASP A 88 5.86 24.01 -0.77
C ASP A 88 6.03 23.06 -1.96
N LEU A 89 5.94 21.74 -1.69
CA LEU A 89 5.98 20.73 -2.75
C LEU A 89 4.68 20.68 -3.56
N ILE A 90 3.52 20.91 -2.95
CA ILE A 90 2.25 20.99 -3.68
C ILE A 90 2.26 22.13 -4.71
N LYS A 91 2.89 23.26 -4.38
CA LYS A 91 3.01 24.43 -5.26
C LYS A 91 4.24 24.40 -6.16
N PHE A 92 5.09 23.38 -6.04
CA PHE A 92 6.31 23.26 -6.83
C PHE A 92 6.06 23.09 -8.33
N PRO A 93 5.10 22.24 -8.81
CA PRO A 93 4.81 22.15 -10.25
C PRO A 93 4.16 23.44 -10.79
N LYS A 94 4.22 23.60 -12.14
CA LYS A 94 3.57 24.72 -12.83
C LYS A 94 2.06 24.53 -12.92
N ASP A 95 1.63 23.28 -13.26
CA ASP A 95 0.25 23.00 -13.63
C ASP A 95 -0.48 22.18 -12.56
N TYR A 96 0.02 20.96 -12.27
CA TYR A 96 -0.71 20.03 -11.41
C TYR A 96 0.19 19.30 -10.40
N ALA A 97 -0.28 19.20 -9.16
CA ALA A 97 0.20 18.22 -8.18
C ALA A 97 -0.84 17.11 -8.06
N ILE A 98 -0.48 15.89 -8.48
CA ILE A 98 -1.42 14.76 -8.61
C ILE A 98 -0.92 13.60 -7.78
N ASN A 99 -1.81 12.93 -7.05
CA ASN A 99 -1.55 11.65 -6.40
C ASN A 99 -2.39 10.54 -7.03
N ILE A 100 -1.80 9.34 -7.17
CA ILE A 100 -2.54 8.13 -7.52
C ILE A 100 -2.76 7.33 -6.25
N HIS A 101 -4.00 7.35 -5.76
CA HIS A 101 -4.44 6.65 -4.56
C HIS A 101 -5.03 5.28 -4.89
N GLY A 102 -4.75 4.26 -4.05
CA GLY A 102 -5.15 2.87 -4.28
C GLY A 102 -6.58 2.53 -3.86
N SER A 103 -7.55 3.41 -4.10
CA SER A 103 -8.97 3.15 -3.88
C SER A 103 -9.85 3.90 -4.88
N LEU A 104 -11.16 3.63 -4.84
CA LEU A 104 -12.18 4.45 -5.49
C LEU A 104 -12.62 5.57 -4.53
N LEU A 105 -11.89 6.71 -4.55
CA LEU A 105 -12.25 7.88 -3.76
C LEU A 105 -13.69 8.34 -4.05
N PRO A 106 -14.39 8.89 -3.04
CA PRO A 106 -13.95 9.32 -1.72
C PRO A 106 -13.85 8.21 -0.67
N ARG A 107 -14.14 6.95 -1.02
CA ARG A 107 -14.06 5.82 -0.08
C ARG A 107 -12.62 5.35 0.08
N TYR A 108 -12.28 4.88 1.29
CA TYR A 108 -10.97 4.31 1.61
C TYR A 108 -9.80 5.30 1.45
N ARG A 109 -9.97 6.54 1.90
CA ARG A 109 -8.86 7.48 2.10
C ARG A 109 -7.89 6.92 3.16
N GLY A 110 -6.62 7.32 3.11
CA GLY A 110 -5.59 6.93 4.08
C GLY A 110 -4.76 5.73 3.65
N ARG A 111 -4.51 4.78 4.55
CA ARG A 111 -3.47 3.76 4.37
C ARG A 111 -4.01 2.40 3.94
N THR A 112 -3.26 1.72 3.05
CA THR A 112 -3.54 0.35 2.58
C THR A 112 -4.99 0.09 2.15
N PRO A 113 -5.59 0.96 1.31
CA PRO A 113 -7.02 0.94 1.01
C PRO A 113 -7.49 -0.38 0.40
N HIS A 114 -6.66 -1.06 -0.40
CA HIS A 114 -6.99 -2.35 -1.00
C HIS A 114 -7.16 -3.47 0.04
N VAL A 115 -6.39 -3.43 1.15
CA VAL A 115 -6.54 -4.38 2.26
C VAL A 115 -7.88 -4.13 2.97
N TRP A 116 -8.19 -2.86 3.25
CA TRP A 116 -9.45 -2.48 3.89
C TRP A 116 -10.67 -2.80 3.02
N SER A 117 -10.56 -2.65 1.69
CA SER A 117 -11.64 -3.03 0.77
C SER A 117 -11.98 -4.53 0.87
N ILE A 118 -10.95 -5.40 0.99
CA ILE A 118 -11.16 -6.85 1.19
C ILE A 118 -11.75 -7.14 2.58
N ILE A 119 -11.20 -6.55 3.63
CA ILE A 119 -11.68 -6.72 5.01
C ILE A 119 -13.18 -6.39 5.10
N ASN A 120 -13.61 -5.32 4.45
CA ASN A 120 -14.99 -4.86 4.44
C ASN A 120 -15.89 -5.61 3.44
N GLY A 121 -15.37 -6.64 2.76
CA GLY A 121 -16.14 -7.49 1.87
C GLY A 121 -16.60 -6.83 0.58
N GLU A 122 -15.89 -5.80 0.12
CA GLU A 122 -16.18 -5.14 -1.15
C GLU A 122 -15.98 -6.11 -2.33
N ASN A 123 -16.79 -5.95 -3.36
CA ASN A 123 -16.67 -6.72 -4.61
C ASN A 123 -15.84 -5.99 -5.69
N LYS A 124 -15.41 -4.76 -5.39
CA LYS A 124 -14.54 -3.95 -6.24
C LYS A 124 -13.71 -3.00 -5.38
N THR A 125 -12.55 -2.67 -5.88
CA THR A 125 -11.69 -1.57 -5.47
C THR A 125 -11.28 -0.78 -6.71
N GLY A 126 -10.23 0.00 -6.65
CA GLY A 126 -9.72 0.71 -7.82
C GLY A 126 -8.54 1.58 -7.47
N ILE A 127 -8.20 2.43 -8.42
CA ILE A 127 -7.20 3.46 -8.26
C ILE A 127 -7.78 4.80 -8.73
N THR A 128 -7.38 5.89 -8.09
CA THR A 128 -7.85 7.25 -8.38
C THR A 128 -6.67 8.18 -8.55
N ALA A 129 -6.57 8.85 -9.70
CA ALA A 129 -5.76 10.05 -9.87
C ALA A 129 -6.58 11.26 -9.37
N HIS A 130 -6.03 12.02 -8.43
CA HIS A 130 -6.68 13.18 -7.84
C HIS A 130 -5.67 14.30 -7.56
N LEU A 131 -6.13 15.53 -7.44
CA LEU A 131 -5.28 16.64 -7.02
C LEU A 131 -4.79 16.45 -5.60
N ILE A 132 -3.55 16.84 -5.33
CA ILE A 132 -3.02 16.89 -3.97
C ILE A 132 -3.47 18.19 -3.32
N THR A 133 -4.01 18.09 -2.12
CA THR A 133 -4.37 19.21 -1.25
C THR A 133 -3.66 19.09 0.10
N GLN A 134 -3.83 20.08 0.99
CA GLN A 134 -3.27 20.01 2.34
C GLN A 134 -3.85 18.85 3.18
N LYS A 135 -5.06 18.43 2.87
CA LYS A 135 -5.70 17.30 3.52
C LYS A 135 -5.49 16.01 2.71
N CYS A 136 -5.36 14.90 3.45
CA CYS A 136 -5.02 13.62 2.84
C CYS A 136 -6.17 13.08 1.98
N ASP A 137 -5.89 12.82 0.68
CA ASP A 137 -6.77 12.18 -0.29
C ASP A 137 -8.14 12.89 -0.53
N GLU A 138 -8.23 14.21 -0.25
CA GLU A 138 -9.48 14.99 -0.39
C GLU A 138 -9.59 15.79 -1.68
N GLY A 139 -8.52 15.92 -2.46
CA GLY A 139 -8.52 16.72 -3.70
C GLY A 139 -9.44 16.15 -4.78
N ASP A 140 -9.84 17.01 -5.71
CA ASP A 140 -10.75 16.66 -6.80
C ASP A 140 -10.23 15.49 -7.63
N ILE A 141 -11.14 14.61 -8.00
CA ILE A 141 -10.86 13.43 -8.82
C ILE A 141 -10.66 13.84 -10.28
N ILE A 142 -9.61 13.31 -10.89
CA ILE A 142 -9.32 13.49 -12.33
C ILE A 142 -9.78 12.24 -13.08
N LEU A 143 -9.38 11.05 -12.61
CA LEU A 143 -9.60 9.79 -13.31
C LEU A 143 -9.65 8.62 -12.31
N GLN A 144 -10.49 7.63 -12.59
CA GLN A 144 -10.58 6.41 -11.78
C GLN A 144 -10.60 5.15 -12.66
N LYS A 145 -9.94 4.09 -12.17
CA LYS A 145 -10.06 2.75 -12.75
C LYS A 145 -10.60 1.77 -11.73
N ILE A 146 -11.62 1.01 -12.12
CA ILE A 146 -12.25 -0.01 -11.26
C ILE A 146 -11.48 -1.32 -11.40
N ILE A 147 -11.29 -1.99 -10.28
CA ILE A 147 -10.65 -3.30 -10.17
C ILE A 147 -11.60 -4.24 -9.44
N PRO A 148 -12.07 -5.33 -10.07
CA PRO A 148 -12.93 -6.30 -9.41
C PRO A 148 -12.18 -7.07 -8.34
N ILE A 149 -12.84 -7.32 -7.21
CA ILE A 149 -12.40 -8.19 -6.12
C ILE A 149 -13.22 -9.48 -6.19
N THR A 150 -12.56 -10.59 -6.46
CA THR A 150 -13.16 -11.92 -6.45
C THR A 150 -13.05 -12.56 -5.07
N LYS A 151 -13.75 -13.67 -4.85
CA LYS A 151 -13.63 -14.45 -3.61
C LYS A 151 -12.22 -14.96 -3.36
N ASN A 152 -11.46 -15.22 -4.42
CA ASN A 152 -10.08 -15.76 -4.32
C ASN A 152 -9.01 -14.64 -4.19
N ASP A 153 -9.38 -13.38 -4.30
CA ASP A 153 -8.41 -12.31 -4.18
C ASP A 153 -7.94 -12.12 -2.74
N THR A 154 -6.64 -11.92 -2.61
CA THR A 154 -5.93 -11.54 -1.38
C THR A 154 -5.44 -10.10 -1.47
N GLY A 155 -4.99 -9.52 -0.36
CA GLY A 155 -4.33 -8.20 -0.41
C GLY A 155 -3.17 -8.17 -1.39
N GLY A 156 -2.34 -9.22 -1.39
CA GLY A 156 -1.22 -9.36 -2.33
C GLY A 156 -1.67 -9.50 -3.79
N SER A 157 -2.77 -10.23 -4.08
CA SER A 157 -3.25 -10.36 -5.46
C SER A 157 -3.79 -9.03 -6.02
N ILE A 158 -4.46 -8.23 -5.19
CA ILE A 158 -4.90 -6.88 -5.59
C ILE A 158 -3.69 -5.97 -5.82
N LEU A 159 -2.67 -6.05 -4.97
CA LEU A 159 -1.43 -5.28 -5.16
C LEU A 159 -0.73 -5.66 -6.49
N ARG A 160 -0.73 -6.95 -6.87
CA ARG A 160 -0.23 -7.38 -8.19
C ARG A 160 -1.07 -6.84 -9.35
N LYS A 161 -2.41 -6.75 -9.21
CA LYS A 161 -3.27 -6.10 -10.21
C LYS A 161 -2.91 -4.62 -10.38
N TYR A 162 -2.53 -3.94 -9.31
CA TYR A 162 -2.07 -2.54 -9.38
C TYR A 162 -0.84 -2.38 -10.28
N ASN A 163 0.09 -3.34 -10.28
CA ASN A 163 1.32 -3.26 -11.08
C ASN A 163 1.05 -3.06 -12.59
N SER A 164 -0.06 -3.58 -13.11
CA SER A 164 -0.47 -3.38 -14.51
C SER A 164 -1.36 -2.16 -14.71
N ILE A 165 -2.24 -1.87 -13.77
CA ILE A 165 -3.27 -0.84 -13.93
C ILE A 165 -2.73 0.58 -13.67
N TYR A 166 -1.70 0.74 -12.81
CA TYR A 166 -1.07 2.04 -12.60
C TYR A 166 -0.43 2.63 -13.87
N PRO A 167 0.38 1.87 -14.64
CA PRO A 167 0.88 2.34 -15.95
C PRO A 167 -0.24 2.78 -16.90
N GLU A 168 -1.32 2.00 -17.00
CA GLU A 168 -2.45 2.33 -17.87
C GLU A 168 -3.16 3.62 -17.44
N LEU A 169 -3.37 3.84 -16.11
CA LEU A 169 -3.97 5.06 -15.62
C LEU A 169 -3.04 6.27 -15.85
N ILE A 170 -1.73 6.09 -15.68
CA ILE A 170 -0.72 7.13 -15.98
C ILE A 170 -0.81 7.51 -17.45
N ASP A 171 -0.90 6.56 -18.37
CA ASP A 171 -1.00 6.86 -19.80
C ASP A 171 -2.27 7.67 -20.13
N GLU A 172 -3.41 7.26 -19.61
CA GLU A 172 -4.67 8.01 -19.81
C GLU A 172 -4.62 9.41 -19.18
N LEU A 173 -4.04 9.54 -17.99
CA LEU A 173 -3.85 10.81 -17.31
C LEU A 173 -3.01 11.76 -18.18
N PHE A 174 -1.91 11.26 -18.75
CA PHE A 174 -1.03 12.06 -19.60
C PHE A 174 -1.71 12.48 -20.92
N GLU A 175 -2.54 11.62 -21.49
CA GLU A 175 -3.33 12.00 -22.67
C GLU A 175 -4.33 13.12 -22.35
N LEU A 176 -4.99 13.09 -21.18
CA LEU A 176 -5.87 14.19 -20.74
C LEU A 176 -5.09 15.50 -20.53
N ILE A 177 -3.90 15.42 -19.96
CA ILE A 177 -3.04 16.60 -19.74
C ILE A 177 -2.62 17.21 -21.07
N LYS A 178 -2.12 16.42 -22.02
CA LYS A 178 -1.68 16.87 -23.35
C LYS A 178 -2.79 17.54 -24.14
N LYS A 179 -4.01 17.05 -24.01
CA LYS A 179 -5.20 17.58 -24.71
C LYS A 179 -5.85 18.75 -23.99
N HIS A 180 -5.37 19.11 -22.79
CA HIS A 180 -6.00 20.06 -21.89
C HIS A 180 -7.48 19.70 -21.57
N GLU A 181 -7.77 18.40 -21.45
CA GLU A 181 -9.11 17.86 -21.24
C GLU A 181 -9.36 17.40 -19.79
N ILE A 182 -8.49 17.79 -18.84
CA ILE A 182 -8.72 17.46 -17.43
C ILE A 182 -10.02 18.08 -16.96
N LYS A 183 -10.89 17.21 -16.43
CA LYS A 183 -12.13 17.59 -15.74
C LYS A 183 -12.03 17.20 -14.28
N LEU A 184 -12.15 18.20 -13.42
CA LEU A 184 -12.09 17.99 -11.97
C LEU A 184 -13.47 17.66 -11.43
N ILE A 185 -13.56 16.57 -10.68
CA ILE A 185 -14.80 16.11 -10.05
C ILE A 185 -14.63 16.24 -8.54
N PRO A 186 -15.32 17.19 -7.88
CA PRO A 186 -15.29 17.31 -6.43
C PRO A 186 -15.71 16.00 -5.74
N GLN A 187 -15.02 15.64 -4.65
CA GLN A 187 -15.39 14.47 -3.87
C GLN A 187 -16.65 14.73 -3.04
N ASP A 188 -17.54 13.75 -2.98
CA ASP A 188 -18.73 13.77 -2.11
C ASP A 188 -18.32 13.38 -0.68
N GLU A 189 -18.15 14.38 0.19
CA GLU A 189 -17.71 14.19 1.57
C GLU A 189 -18.66 13.30 2.39
N THR A 190 -19.93 13.20 2.01
CA THR A 190 -20.90 12.32 2.71
C THR A 190 -20.60 10.84 2.49
N LYS A 191 -19.81 10.51 1.48
CA LYS A 191 -19.39 9.14 1.14
C LYS A 191 -17.95 8.84 1.55
N ALA A 192 -17.24 9.83 2.09
CA ALA A 192 -15.84 9.66 2.46
C ALA A 192 -15.69 8.69 3.64
N THR A 193 -14.68 7.83 3.55
CA THR A 193 -14.25 6.96 4.64
C THR A 193 -12.74 7.01 4.77
N TYR A 194 -12.25 6.96 6.02
CA TYR A 194 -10.82 7.06 6.35
C TYR A 194 -10.36 5.81 7.06
N PHE A 195 -9.16 5.34 6.70
CA PHE A 195 -8.55 4.17 7.31
C PHE A 195 -7.09 4.44 7.68
N GLU A 196 -6.75 4.09 8.90
CA GLU A 196 -5.41 4.28 9.45
C GLU A 196 -4.43 3.19 9.00
N LYS A 197 -3.14 3.46 9.26
CA LYS A 197 -2.09 2.46 9.07
C LYS A 197 -2.30 1.32 10.06
N ARG A 198 -2.19 0.09 9.56
CA ARG A 198 -2.22 -1.12 10.38
C ARG A 198 -0.81 -1.56 10.76
N THR A 199 -0.72 -2.21 11.91
CA THR A 199 0.48 -2.86 12.42
C THR A 199 0.31 -4.39 12.36
N PRO A 200 1.37 -5.20 12.51
CA PRO A 200 1.23 -6.65 12.58
C PRO A 200 0.33 -7.13 13.73
N GLU A 201 0.24 -6.36 14.82
CA GLU A 201 -0.59 -6.65 16.00
C GLU A 201 -2.07 -6.56 15.69
N ASP A 202 -2.45 -5.69 14.77
CA ASP A 202 -3.82 -5.57 14.27
C ASP A 202 -4.28 -6.81 13.48
N GLY A 203 -3.39 -7.76 13.23
CA GLY A 203 -3.71 -9.04 12.59
C GLY A 203 -4.44 -10.04 13.49
N HIS A 204 -4.61 -9.75 14.79
CA HIS A 204 -5.29 -10.67 15.72
C HIS A 204 -6.73 -10.93 15.29
N ILE A 205 -7.13 -12.21 15.28
CA ILE A 205 -8.49 -12.63 14.93
C ILE A 205 -9.35 -12.59 16.20
N ASP A 206 -10.48 -11.87 16.13
CA ASP A 206 -11.54 -12.01 17.10
C ASP A 206 -12.53 -13.09 16.61
N TRP A 207 -12.53 -14.24 17.27
CA TRP A 207 -13.39 -15.37 16.94
C TRP A 207 -14.87 -15.10 17.18
N ASN A 208 -15.25 -13.97 17.79
CA ASN A 208 -16.63 -13.51 17.89
C ASN A 208 -17.16 -12.84 16.61
N TRP A 209 -16.31 -12.67 15.61
CA TRP A 209 -16.76 -12.21 14.30
C TRP A 209 -17.46 -13.34 13.52
N GLN A 210 -18.35 -12.94 12.63
CA GLN A 210 -18.96 -13.84 11.63
C GLN A 210 -17.84 -14.49 10.77
N LYS A 211 -18.07 -15.73 10.35
CA LYS A 211 -17.07 -16.48 9.54
C LYS A 211 -16.66 -15.77 8.26
N GLU A 212 -17.58 -14.99 7.65
CA GLU A 212 -17.31 -14.20 6.45
C GLU A 212 -16.33 -13.06 6.72
N ARG A 213 -16.44 -12.41 7.89
CA ARG A 213 -15.47 -11.39 8.31
C ARG A 213 -14.10 -11.98 8.60
N ILE A 214 -14.04 -13.12 9.28
CA ILE A 214 -12.79 -13.84 9.54
C ILE A 214 -12.13 -14.26 8.23
N TYR A 215 -12.90 -14.80 7.29
CA TYR A 215 -12.44 -15.14 5.94
C TYR A 215 -11.81 -13.93 5.22
N ASN A 216 -12.51 -12.81 5.19
CA ASN A 216 -12.01 -11.59 4.58
C ASN A 216 -10.77 -11.05 5.29
N TRP A 217 -10.74 -11.12 6.62
CA TRP A 217 -9.62 -10.69 7.44
C TRP A 217 -8.34 -11.46 7.12
N VAL A 218 -8.43 -12.78 7.06
CA VAL A 218 -7.27 -13.63 6.77
C VAL A 218 -6.78 -13.42 5.33
N ARG A 219 -7.67 -13.46 4.34
CA ARG A 219 -7.25 -13.29 2.93
C ARG A 219 -6.73 -11.89 2.62
N ALA A 220 -7.21 -10.85 3.30
CA ALA A 220 -6.72 -9.48 3.11
C ALA A 220 -5.25 -9.32 3.53
N MET A 221 -4.80 -10.12 4.49
CA MET A 221 -3.46 -10.05 5.07
C MET A 221 -2.64 -11.32 4.86
N ALA A 222 -3.01 -12.12 3.86
CA ALA A 222 -2.31 -13.38 3.62
C ALA A 222 -0.82 -13.17 3.29
N PRO A 223 0.08 -14.01 3.87
CA PRO A 223 1.48 -14.03 3.49
C PRO A 223 1.67 -14.41 2.01
N PRO A 224 2.79 -14.11 1.36
CA PRO A 224 3.99 -13.47 1.94
C PRO A 224 3.95 -11.94 1.98
N GLU A 225 3.02 -11.28 1.25
CA GLU A 225 3.00 -9.82 1.10
C GLU A 225 2.62 -9.10 2.42
N TYR A 226 1.96 -9.80 3.32
CA TYR A 226 1.54 -9.29 4.63
C TYR A 226 1.93 -10.25 5.75
N PRO A 227 2.01 -9.76 7.01
CA PRO A 227 2.45 -10.58 8.16
C PRO A 227 1.48 -11.71 8.54
N GLY A 228 0.29 -11.75 7.95
CA GLY A 228 -0.74 -12.73 8.22
C GLY A 228 -1.65 -12.38 9.41
N ALA A 229 -2.88 -12.87 9.35
CA ALA A 229 -3.78 -12.87 10.50
C ALA A 229 -3.36 -13.96 11.48
N PHE A 230 -3.54 -13.74 12.78
CA PHE A 230 -3.08 -14.64 13.81
C PHE A 230 -4.05 -14.81 14.98
N SER A 231 -3.84 -15.85 15.74
CA SER A 231 -4.45 -16.07 17.07
C SER A 231 -3.47 -16.82 17.99
N PHE A 232 -3.90 -17.08 19.22
CA PHE A 232 -3.13 -17.89 20.16
C PHE A 232 -3.82 -19.24 20.38
N TYR A 233 -3.06 -20.31 20.24
CA TYR A 233 -3.53 -21.67 20.49
C TYR A 233 -2.49 -22.42 21.32
N ASN A 234 -2.91 -23.02 22.43
CA ASN A 234 -2.01 -23.67 23.39
C ASN A 234 -0.82 -22.78 23.82
N GLY A 235 -1.07 -21.48 24.04
CA GLY A 235 -0.06 -20.50 24.45
C GLY A 235 0.93 -20.07 23.35
N LYS A 236 0.76 -20.54 22.10
CA LYS A 236 1.62 -20.17 20.97
C LYS A 236 0.87 -19.28 19.99
N LYS A 237 1.56 -18.28 19.43
CA LYS A 237 1.05 -17.47 18.32
C LYS A 237 1.04 -18.34 17.06
N ILE A 238 -0.13 -18.45 16.43
CA ILE A 238 -0.33 -19.17 15.18
C ILE A 238 -0.79 -18.20 14.11
N ILE A 239 -0.17 -18.24 12.93
CA ILE A 239 -0.54 -17.43 11.77
C ILE A 239 -1.36 -18.29 10.82
N PHE A 240 -2.40 -17.69 10.27
CA PHE A 240 -3.29 -18.34 9.32
C PHE A 240 -3.05 -17.81 7.91
N SER A 241 -2.86 -18.73 6.97
CA SER A 241 -2.69 -18.43 5.54
C SER A 241 -4.03 -18.38 4.79
N LYS A 242 -5.02 -19.14 5.26
CA LYS A 242 -6.29 -19.34 4.56
C LYS A 242 -7.41 -19.71 5.53
N ILE A 243 -8.63 -19.31 5.19
CA ILE A 243 -9.87 -19.79 5.81
C ILE A 243 -10.73 -20.44 4.72
N GLU A 244 -11.38 -21.56 5.05
CA GLU A 244 -12.48 -22.15 4.29
C GLU A 244 -13.70 -22.35 5.19
N PHE A 245 -14.89 -22.30 4.63
CA PHE A 245 -16.11 -22.62 5.37
C PHE A 245 -16.23 -24.12 5.51
N SER A 246 -16.73 -24.59 6.66
CA SER A 246 -16.93 -26.00 6.96
C SER A 246 -18.43 -26.29 7.12
N ASP A 247 -18.81 -27.49 6.73
CA ASP A 247 -20.16 -28.03 6.98
C ASP A 247 -20.27 -28.76 8.33
N GLU A 248 -19.20 -28.72 9.15
CA GLU A 248 -19.20 -29.27 10.51
C GLU A 248 -20.28 -28.60 11.35
N GLY A 249 -21.06 -29.43 12.05
CA GLY A 249 -22.05 -28.97 12.99
C GLY A 249 -21.44 -28.31 14.22
N PHE A 250 -22.19 -27.42 14.86
CA PHE A 250 -21.78 -26.77 16.11
C PHE A 250 -22.99 -26.58 17.04
N TYR A 251 -22.70 -26.46 18.33
CA TYR A 251 -23.72 -26.07 19.32
C TYR A 251 -23.70 -24.56 19.52
N ALA A 252 -24.89 -23.93 19.54
CA ALA A 252 -25.01 -22.47 19.67
C ALA A 252 -24.35 -21.94 20.97
N LEU A 253 -24.43 -22.70 22.05
CA LEU A 253 -23.84 -22.35 23.35
C LEU A 253 -22.35 -22.64 23.51
N GLU A 254 -21.75 -23.32 22.53
CA GLU A 254 -20.31 -23.56 22.53
C GLU A 254 -19.57 -22.24 22.33
N ALA A 255 -18.50 -22.00 23.08
CA ALA A 255 -17.73 -20.75 22.99
C ALA A 255 -17.14 -20.53 21.60
N ASN A 256 -17.17 -19.30 21.09
CA ASN A 256 -16.50 -18.95 19.86
C ASN A 256 -14.97 -19.07 20.05
N GLY A 257 -14.25 -19.51 19.02
CA GLY A 257 -12.82 -19.80 19.10
C GLY A 257 -12.50 -21.21 19.59
N THR A 258 -13.51 -22.01 19.97
CA THR A 258 -13.29 -23.42 20.33
C THR A 258 -12.78 -24.20 19.11
N VAL A 259 -11.63 -24.85 19.26
CA VAL A 259 -11.11 -25.80 18.27
C VAL A 259 -11.85 -27.13 18.45
N LYS A 260 -12.71 -27.45 17.51
CA LYS A 260 -13.53 -28.67 17.52
C LYS A 260 -12.75 -29.89 17.05
N LYS A 261 -11.83 -29.69 16.14
CA LYS A 261 -11.02 -30.74 15.51
C LYS A 261 -9.71 -30.15 15.00
N GLU A 262 -8.67 -30.91 15.09
CA GLU A 262 -7.35 -30.63 14.52
C GLU A 262 -7.00 -31.74 13.51
N ASN A 263 -6.53 -31.37 12.33
CA ASN A 263 -6.13 -32.29 11.29
C ASN A 263 -4.87 -31.74 10.59
N GLY A 264 -3.71 -32.11 11.10
CA GLY A 264 -2.43 -31.55 10.66
C GLY A 264 -2.40 -30.03 10.85
N ASP A 265 -2.14 -29.30 9.78
CA ASP A 265 -2.06 -27.84 9.80
C ASP A 265 -3.42 -27.14 9.69
N VAL A 266 -4.54 -27.87 9.88
CA VAL A 266 -5.89 -27.33 9.77
C VAL A 266 -6.62 -27.43 11.10
N LEU A 267 -7.03 -26.29 11.63
CA LEU A 267 -7.90 -26.18 12.81
C LEU A 267 -9.35 -25.93 12.39
N PHE A 268 -10.28 -26.71 12.93
CA PHE A 268 -11.71 -26.49 12.76
C PHE A 268 -12.22 -25.64 13.93
N VAL A 269 -12.48 -24.37 13.68
CA VAL A 269 -12.76 -23.39 14.73
C VAL A 269 -14.20 -22.90 14.64
N LYS A 270 -14.89 -22.94 15.79
CA LYS A 270 -16.26 -22.48 15.96
C LYS A 270 -16.32 -20.94 15.91
N THR A 271 -17.26 -20.41 15.15
CA THR A 271 -17.61 -18.99 15.05
C THR A 271 -19.09 -18.78 15.34
N PRO A 272 -19.61 -17.53 15.50
CA PRO A 272 -21.02 -17.30 15.81
C PRO A 272 -22.02 -17.97 14.85
N ASN A 273 -21.67 -18.07 13.57
CA ASN A 273 -22.57 -18.57 12.53
C ASN A 273 -22.05 -19.81 11.76
N GLY A 274 -21.13 -20.57 12.35
CA GLY A 274 -20.65 -21.81 11.74
C GLY A 274 -19.28 -22.23 12.23
N VAL A 275 -18.68 -23.16 11.51
CA VAL A 275 -17.31 -23.62 11.71
C VAL A 275 -16.46 -23.24 10.50
N VAL A 276 -15.24 -22.84 10.73
CA VAL A 276 -14.25 -22.56 9.69
C VAL A 276 -13.09 -23.56 9.77
N LYS A 277 -12.54 -23.90 8.61
CA LYS A 277 -11.23 -24.56 8.47
C LYS A 277 -10.19 -23.47 8.38
N ALA A 278 -9.36 -23.34 9.40
CA ALA A 278 -8.29 -22.35 9.49
C ALA A 278 -6.95 -23.04 9.23
N PHE A 279 -6.33 -22.70 8.10
CA PHE A 279 -5.06 -23.27 7.66
C PHE A 279 -3.90 -22.48 8.26
N THR A 280 -3.05 -23.14 9.03
CA THR A 280 -1.89 -22.54 9.66
C THR A 280 -0.71 -22.47 8.68
N THR A 281 0.19 -21.51 8.87
CA THR A 281 1.48 -21.50 8.18
C THR A 281 2.47 -22.35 8.96
N ASP A 282 3.36 -23.09 8.27
CA ASP A 282 4.45 -23.83 8.92
C ASP A 282 5.43 -22.85 9.59
N ASN A 283 5.57 -22.97 10.91
CA ASN A 283 6.43 -22.07 11.72
C ASN A 283 7.92 -22.15 11.37
N ARG A 284 8.36 -23.07 10.50
CA ARG A 284 9.79 -23.22 10.15
C ARG A 284 10.32 -22.06 9.29
N GLN A 285 9.50 -21.45 8.46
CA GLN A 285 9.91 -20.30 7.64
C GLN A 285 10.01 -19.01 8.45
N GLN A 286 9.14 -18.79 9.45
CA GLN A 286 9.15 -17.57 10.26
C GLN A 286 10.39 -17.39 11.14
N THR A 287 11.04 -18.48 11.59
CA THR A 287 12.28 -18.39 12.36
C THR A 287 13.45 -17.87 11.52
N THR A 288 13.42 -18.06 10.22
CA THR A 288 14.46 -17.57 9.29
C THR A 288 14.24 -16.09 8.99
N ASP A 289 13.02 -15.67 8.72
CA ASP A 289 12.68 -14.27 8.43
C ASP A 289 12.83 -13.35 9.64
N ASN A 290 12.44 -13.82 10.84
CA ASN A 290 12.67 -13.09 12.08
C ASN A 290 14.16 -12.98 12.46
N ARG A 291 14.99 -13.97 12.11
CA ARG A 291 16.45 -13.88 12.29
C ARG A 291 17.05 -12.86 11.31
N GLN A 292 16.57 -12.79 10.09
CA GLN A 292 17.02 -11.84 9.09
C GLN A 292 16.62 -10.40 9.46
N GLN A 293 15.36 -10.17 9.85
CA GLN A 293 14.91 -8.86 10.35
C GLN A 293 15.62 -8.43 11.66
N THR A 294 15.95 -9.37 12.54
CA THR A 294 16.69 -9.08 13.79
C THR A 294 18.17 -8.78 13.49
N THR A 295 18.74 -9.38 12.47
CA THR A 295 20.10 -9.11 12.00
C THR A 295 20.18 -7.74 11.35
N ASP A 296 19.20 -7.39 10.49
CA ASP A 296 19.11 -6.09 9.83
C ASP A 296 18.87 -4.96 10.85
N ASN A 297 18.02 -5.19 11.86
CA ASN A 297 17.81 -4.22 12.95
C ASN A 297 19.04 -4.06 13.87
N ARG A 298 19.84 -5.12 14.08
CA ARG A 298 21.11 -5.03 14.84
C ARG A 298 22.19 -4.31 14.04
N GLN A 299 22.25 -4.51 12.73
CA GLN A 299 23.16 -3.80 11.86
C GLN A 299 22.87 -2.30 11.81
N GLN A 300 21.59 -1.92 11.69
CA GLN A 300 21.16 -0.52 11.79
C GLN A 300 21.49 0.13 13.14
N THR A 301 21.39 -0.63 14.25
CA THR A 301 21.74 -0.11 15.59
C THR A 301 23.26 0.04 15.78
N THR A 302 24.05 -0.76 15.10
CA THR A 302 25.52 -0.70 15.12
C THR A 302 26.02 0.47 14.29
N ASP A 303 25.44 0.70 13.11
CA ASP A 303 25.77 1.83 12.22
C ASP A 303 25.40 3.18 12.87
N ASN A 304 24.25 3.25 13.57
CA ASN A 304 23.88 4.44 14.33
C ASN A 304 24.81 4.73 15.54
N ARG A 305 25.47 3.71 16.12
CA ARG A 305 26.47 3.90 17.21
C ARG A 305 27.83 4.34 16.70
N GLN A 306 28.21 3.97 15.49
CA GLN A 306 29.47 4.43 14.89
C GLN A 306 29.43 5.88 14.41
N GLN A 307 28.26 6.43 14.09
CA GLN A 307 28.10 7.86 13.76
C GLN A 307 28.13 8.80 14.98
N THR A 308 28.07 8.26 16.20
CA THR A 308 28.05 9.08 17.45
C THR A 308 29.43 9.22 18.10
N ILE A 309 30.50 8.71 17.49
CA ILE A 309 31.88 8.81 18.02
C ILE A 309 32.79 9.47 16.99
N LEU A 310 32.45 10.67 16.56
CA LEU A 310 33.38 11.65 15.98
C LEU A 310 32.82 13.06 16.21
N LEU A 311 33.05 13.56 17.41
CA LEU A 311 33.13 14.97 17.77
C LEU A 311 34.37 15.16 18.61
#